data_516b816efe6755616ed3cf7889e5eb00
#
_entry.id   516b816efe6755616ed3cf7889e5eb00
#
_cell.length_a   1.000
_cell.length_b   1.000
_cell.length_c   1.000
_cell.angle_alpha   90.00
_cell.angle_beta   90.00
_cell.angle_gamma   90.00
#
_symmetry.space_group_name_H-M   'P 1'
#
loop_
_entity.id
_entity.type
_entity.pdbx_description
1 polymer ?
#
loop_
_entity_poly.entity_id
_entity_poly.type
_entity_poly.pdbx_seq_one_letter_code
_entity_poly.pdbx_strand_id
1 'polypeptide(L)' 'MAESSKTNLGKTVKKLREKLGISQEKLARLADVSNNTVINIEAGKQDNPTIETLKKVANALQVGVDDLIK' A
#
# COMPACT_ATOMS: atom_id res chain seq x y z
N MET A 1 -4.50 -21.29 -5.28
CA MET A 1 -4.97 -20.39 -5.12
C MET A 1 -4.97 -19.72 -3.89
N ALA A 2 -4.97 -20.25 -2.96
CA ALA A 2 -4.96 -19.64 -1.70
C ALA A 2 -3.83 -18.71 -1.49
N GLU A 3 -2.77 -18.95 -2.13
CA GLU A 3 -1.64 -18.16 -1.92
C GLU A 3 -1.85 -16.75 -2.30
N SER A 4 -2.75 -16.47 -3.16
CA SER A 4 -2.88 -15.13 -3.61
C SER A 4 -3.41 -14.21 -2.53
N SER A 5 -4.00 -14.73 -1.50
CA SER A 5 -4.54 -13.87 -0.47
C SER A 5 -3.45 -13.16 0.29
N LYS A 6 -2.25 -13.72 0.31
CA LYS A 6 -1.19 -13.10 1.03
C LYS A 6 -0.68 -11.84 0.38
N THR A 7 -0.90 -11.67 -0.89
CA THR A 7 -0.38 -10.53 -1.59
C THR A 7 -1.43 -9.50 -1.94
N ASN A 8 -2.61 -9.61 -1.35
CA ASN A 8 -3.65 -8.67 -1.65
C ASN A 8 -3.30 -7.25 -1.24
N LEU A 9 -2.44 -7.10 -0.25
CA LEU A 9 -2.05 -5.78 0.19
C LEU A 9 -1.50 -4.95 -0.97
N GLY A 10 -0.58 -5.52 -1.72
CA GLY A 10 0.02 -4.79 -2.83
C GLY A 10 -0.99 -4.41 -3.89
N LYS A 11 -1.87 -5.34 -4.23
CA LYS A 11 -2.88 -5.07 -5.24
C LYS A 11 -3.85 -4.01 -4.75
N THR A 12 -4.23 -4.08 -3.50
CA THR A 12 -5.15 -3.11 -2.93
C THR A 12 -4.56 -1.72 -2.91
N VAL A 13 -3.30 -1.61 -2.49
CA VAL A 13 -2.62 -0.32 -2.45
C VAL A 13 -2.55 0.27 -3.85
N LYS A 14 -2.16 -0.54 -4.82
CA LYS A 14 -2.05 -0.06 -6.18
C LYS A 14 -3.40 0.41 -6.72
N LYS A 15 -4.44 -0.37 -6.47
CA LYS A 15 -5.76 -0.04 -6.94
C LYS A 15 -6.25 1.27 -6.36
N LEU A 16 -6.09 1.45 -5.06
CA LEU A 16 -6.53 2.67 -4.41
C LEU A 16 -5.70 3.87 -4.88
N ARG A 17 -4.41 3.65 -5.07
CA ARG A 17 -3.54 4.70 -5.56
C ARG A 17 -3.96 5.16 -6.96
N GLU A 18 -4.23 4.20 -7.83
CA GLU A 18 -4.63 4.52 -9.19
C GLU A 18 -5.99 5.21 -9.23
N LYS A 19 -6.83 4.85 -8.28
CA LYS A 19 -8.13 5.47 -8.20
C LYS A 19 -7.99 6.94 -7.87
N LEU A 20 -7.00 7.31 -7.07
CA LEU A 20 -6.72 8.69 -6.73
C LEU A 20 -5.93 9.40 -7.82
N GLY A 21 -5.47 8.67 -8.82
CA GLY A 21 -4.73 9.27 -9.92
C GLY A 21 -3.34 9.73 -9.54
N ILE A 22 -2.70 9.09 -8.57
CA ILE A 22 -1.38 9.53 -8.13
C ILE A 22 -0.34 8.46 -8.43
N SER A 23 0.91 8.89 -8.53
CA SER A 23 2.02 7.98 -8.80
C SER A 23 2.49 7.32 -7.52
N GLN A 24 3.33 6.29 -7.68
CA GLN A 24 3.95 5.66 -6.52
C GLN A 24 4.77 6.67 -5.72
N GLU A 25 5.49 7.52 -6.42
CA GLU A 25 6.31 8.53 -5.78
C GLU A 25 5.45 9.50 -4.99
N LYS A 26 4.33 9.89 -5.55
CA LYS A 26 3.42 10.81 -4.87
C LYS A 26 2.85 10.15 -3.62
N LEU A 27 2.45 8.90 -3.73
CA LEU A 27 1.93 8.19 -2.57
C LEU A 27 2.99 8.10 -1.48
N ALA A 28 4.22 7.78 -1.84
CA ALA A 28 5.29 7.68 -0.86
C ALA A 28 5.48 9.00 -0.13
N ARG A 29 5.40 10.09 -0.87
CA ARG A 29 5.57 11.41 -0.27
C ARG A 29 4.42 11.71 0.67
N LEU A 30 3.20 11.45 0.26
CA LEU A 30 2.03 11.70 1.09
C LEU A 30 2.03 10.82 2.33
N ALA A 31 2.52 9.60 2.20
CA ALA A 31 2.55 8.67 3.32
C ALA A 31 3.78 8.83 4.20
N ASP A 32 4.70 9.69 3.76
CA ASP A 32 5.94 9.90 4.52
C ASP A 32 6.73 8.60 4.66
N VAL A 33 6.85 7.86 3.57
CA VAL A 33 7.66 6.65 3.53
C VAL A 33 8.53 6.74 2.28
N SER A 34 9.50 5.86 2.15
CA SER A 34 10.37 5.91 0.99
C SER A 34 9.66 5.39 -0.24
N ASN A 35 10.08 5.86 -1.40
CA ASN A 35 9.52 5.40 -2.65
C ASN A 35 9.69 3.88 -2.79
N ASN A 36 10.83 3.36 -2.33
CA ASN A 36 11.09 1.95 -2.38
C ASN A 36 10.07 1.16 -1.57
N THR A 37 9.62 1.71 -0.45
CA THR A 37 8.62 1.05 0.38
C THR A 37 7.33 0.83 -0.42
N VAL A 38 6.88 1.86 -1.12
CA VAL A 38 5.66 1.75 -1.92
C VAL A 38 5.86 0.75 -3.05
N ILE A 39 7.01 0.84 -3.73
CA ILE A 39 7.30 -0.06 -4.83
C ILE A 39 7.28 -1.51 -4.36
N ASN A 40 7.93 -1.78 -3.25
CA ASN A 40 8.01 -3.14 -2.73
C ASN A 40 6.66 -3.67 -2.25
N ILE A 41 5.86 -2.80 -1.64
CA ILE A 41 4.53 -3.21 -1.21
C ILE A 41 3.68 -3.58 -2.41
N GLU A 42 3.68 -2.74 -3.43
CA GLU A 42 2.86 -2.99 -4.61
C GLU A 42 3.34 -4.19 -5.40
N ALA A 43 4.64 -4.45 -5.35
CA ALA A 43 5.20 -5.59 -6.07
C ALA A 43 5.02 -6.91 -5.32
N GLY A 44 4.51 -6.84 -4.11
CA GLY A 44 4.34 -8.05 -3.31
C GLY A 44 5.62 -8.53 -2.66
N LYS A 45 6.67 -7.73 -2.71
CA LYS A 45 7.93 -8.13 -2.09
C LYS A 45 7.93 -7.87 -0.61
N GLN A 46 7.12 -6.95 -0.15
CA GLN A 46 7.00 -6.69 1.26
C GLN A 46 5.54 -6.87 1.62
N ASP A 47 5.18 -8.06 2.03
CA ASP A 47 3.79 -8.36 2.33
C ASP A 47 3.48 -8.23 3.81
N ASN A 48 4.46 -7.82 4.60
CA ASN A 48 4.26 -7.71 6.04
C ASN A 48 4.89 -6.42 6.57
N PRO A 49 4.47 -5.27 6.09
CA PRO A 49 5.00 -4.01 6.60
C PRO A 49 4.54 -3.78 8.03
N THR A 50 5.21 -2.87 8.73
CA THR A 50 4.83 -2.58 10.09
C THR A 50 3.47 -1.90 10.15
N ILE A 51 2.86 -1.95 11.32
CA ILE A 51 1.58 -1.28 11.52
C ILE A 51 1.71 0.21 11.27
N GLU A 52 2.83 0.78 11.68
CA GLU A 52 3.06 2.19 11.46
C GLU A 52 3.07 2.53 9.97
N THR A 53 3.73 1.71 9.18
CA THR A 53 3.77 1.91 7.73
C THR A 53 2.38 1.78 7.14
N LEU A 54 1.63 0.77 7.60
CA LEU A 54 0.27 0.57 7.10
C LEU A 54 -0.61 1.78 7.41
N LYS A 55 -0.47 2.33 8.61
CA LYS A 55 -1.26 3.50 8.98
C LYS A 55 -0.92 4.69 8.11
N LYS A 56 0.35 4.90 7.84
CA LYS A 56 0.77 6.00 7.01
C LYS A 56 0.23 5.87 5.58
N VAL A 57 0.32 4.66 5.04
CA VAL A 57 -0.16 4.43 3.68
C VAL A 57 -1.68 4.56 3.63
N ALA A 58 -2.38 4.02 4.61
CA ALA A 58 -3.83 4.11 4.63
C ALA A 58 -4.29 5.57 4.72
N ASN A 59 -3.62 6.35 5.56
CA ASN A 59 -3.96 7.75 5.69
C ASN A 59 -3.75 8.49 4.37
N ALA A 60 -2.65 8.20 3.69
CA ALA A 60 -2.36 8.84 2.41
C ALA A 60 -3.40 8.46 1.36
N LEU A 61 -3.93 7.25 1.44
CA LEU A 61 -4.94 6.77 0.51
C LEU A 61 -6.35 7.13 0.96
N GLN A 62 -6.46 7.75 2.12
CA GLN A 62 -7.74 8.20 2.66
C GLN A 62 -8.68 7.04 2.98
N VAL A 63 -8.12 5.96 3.48
CA VAL A 63 -8.89 4.79 3.87
C VAL A 63 -8.41 4.32 5.23
N GLY A 64 -9.10 3.33 5.80
CA GLY A 64 -8.66 2.72 7.05
C GLY A 64 -7.67 1.61 6.79
N VAL A 65 -6.92 1.25 7.82
CA VAL A 65 -5.95 0.16 7.69
C VAL A 65 -6.64 -1.13 7.30
N ASP A 66 -7.83 -1.38 7.83
CA ASP A 66 -8.54 -2.61 7.51
C ASP A 66 -8.95 -2.66 6.04
N ASP A 67 -9.05 -1.53 5.37
CA ASP A 67 -9.34 -1.53 3.95
C ASP A 67 -8.14 -2.05 3.14
N LEU A 68 -6.95 -1.94 3.71
CA LEU A 68 -5.75 -2.41 3.02
C LEU A 68 -5.55 -3.90 3.17
N ILE A 69 -5.95 -4.45 4.28
CA ILE A 69 -5.65 -5.84 4.60
C ILE A 69 -6.81 -6.80 4.48
N LYS A 70 -7.94 -6.35 3.93
CA LYS A 70 -9.07 -7.21 3.82
C LYS A 70 -9.03 -8.15 2.62
#